data_036b622f15650e5edfaafdaf626fba18
#
_entry.id   036b622f15650e5edfaafdaf626fba18
#
_cell.length_a   1.000
_cell.length_b   1.000
_cell.length_c   1.000
_cell.angle_alpha   90.00
_cell.angle_beta   90.00
_cell.angle_gamma   90.00
#
_symmetry.space_group_name_H-M   'P 1'
#
loop_
_entity.id
_entity.type
_entity.pdbx_description
1 polymer ?
#
loop_
_entity_poly.entity_id
_entity_poly.type
_entity_poly.pdbx_seq_one_letter_code
_entity_poly.pdbx_strand_id
1 'polypeptide(L)'
;MNPQGSQHEDRTQGQAGNAVRPARRVLVVEDEFFLAVQIEEWLLDAGLDVIDVVHTADEAVAVAVAERPDLAIMDIRLASDADGITAAVAILERTGIRCIFATAFADPATRERGDKAQPFAWLYKPFTAAALLGAVKTAFGALDR
;
A
#
# COMPACT_ATOMS: atom_id res chain seq x y z
N MET A 1 39.63 -18.05 0.19
CA MET A 1 39.33 -17.45 0.02
C MET A 1 38.34 -17.37 -0.31
N ASN A 2 37.81 -17.25 -0.15
CA ASN A 2 37.01 -17.03 -0.56
C ASN A 2 36.45 -15.93 -0.60
N PRO A 3 36.61 -15.40 -1.01
CA PRO A 3 36.25 -14.05 -1.13
C PRO A 3 34.96 -13.83 -1.74
N GLN A 4 34.40 -14.84 -2.18
CA GLN A 4 33.26 -14.66 -2.90
C GLN A 4 32.19 -14.13 -2.12
N GLY A 5 31.99 -14.63 -0.96
CA GLY A 5 30.90 -14.17 -0.18
C GLY A 5 30.96 -12.70 0.07
N SER A 6 32.13 -12.22 0.21
CA SER A 6 32.23 -10.83 0.55
C SER A 6 31.81 -9.94 -0.58
N GLN A 7 31.74 -10.45 -1.76
CA GLN A 7 31.40 -9.58 -2.82
C GLN A 7 30.03 -9.05 -2.77
N HIS A 8 29.13 -9.83 -2.27
CA HIS A 8 27.79 -9.32 -2.16
C HIS A 8 27.74 -8.18 -1.21
N GLU A 9 28.41 -8.30 -0.11
CA GLU A 9 28.38 -7.21 0.81
C GLU A 9 29.05 -6.02 0.26
N ASP A 10 30.04 -6.24 -0.55
CA ASP A 10 30.74 -5.12 -1.10
C ASP A 10 29.87 -4.20 -1.88
N ARG A 11 28.89 -4.74 -2.61
CA ARG A 11 28.04 -3.88 -3.34
C ARG A 11 27.30 -2.95 -2.44
N THR A 12 26.79 -3.47 -1.36
CA THR A 12 26.09 -2.65 -0.42
C THR A 12 27.01 -1.63 0.15
N GLN A 13 28.22 -2.04 0.43
CA GLN A 13 29.11 -1.12 1.05
C GLN A 13 29.63 -0.10 0.12
N GLY A 14 29.72 -0.42 -1.13
CA GLY A 14 30.12 0.57 -2.08
C GLY A 14 29.24 1.78 -2.04
N GLN A 15 28.07 1.62 -1.43
CA GLN A 15 27.18 2.73 -1.31
C GLN A 15 27.08 3.24 0.08
N ALA A 16 28.05 2.91 0.89
CA ALA A 16 27.99 3.26 2.29
C ALA A 16 27.83 4.74 2.49
N GLY A 17 28.41 5.54 1.67
CA GLY A 17 28.26 6.96 1.79
C GLY A 17 26.85 7.41 1.48
N ASN A 18 26.07 6.57 0.84
CA ASN A 18 24.72 6.87 0.49
C ASN A 18 23.86 5.84 1.14
N ALA A 19 23.28 6.19 2.24
CA ALA A 19 22.44 5.26 2.95
C ALA A 19 21.35 4.78 2.01
N VAL A 20 21.23 3.46 1.89
CA VAL A 20 20.20 2.87 1.08
C VAL A 20 18.97 2.73 1.92
N ARG A 21 17.90 3.36 1.51
CA ARG A 21 16.65 3.25 2.24
C ARG A 21 16.02 1.90 2.00
N PRO A 22 15.41 1.30 3.00
CA PRO A 22 14.60 0.10 2.77
C PRO A 22 13.48 0.44 1.80
N ALA A 23 13.06 -0.54 1.04
CA ALA A 23 11.91 -0.35 0.16
C ALA A 23 10.69 0.01 0.99
N ARG A 24 9.85 0.89 0.45
CA ARG A 24 8.59 1.22 1.06
C ARG A 24 7.70 -0.01 1.05
N ARG A 25 6.93 -0.16 2.12
CA ARG A 25 6.12 -1.35 2.37
C ARG A 25 4.66 -1.01 2.18
N VAL A 26 3.99 -1.79 1.35
CA VAL A 26 2.60 -1.52 0.97
C VAL A 26 1.74 -2.74 1.27
N LEU A 27 0.57 -2.49 1.87
CA LEU A 27 -0.46 -3.49 2.06
C LEU A 27 -1.49 -3.33 0.95
N VAL A 28 -1.86 -4.42 0.29
CA VAL A 28 -2.89 -4.40 -0.75
C VAL A 28 -4.14 -5.10 -0.21
N VAL A 29 -5.27 -4.41 -0.26
CA VAL A 29 -6.55 -4.93 0.21
C VAL A 29 -7.53 -4.89 -0.96
N GLU A 30 -7.78 -6.05 -1.55
CA GLU A 30 -8.57 -6.18 -2.77
C GLU A 30 -9.12 -7.60 -2.84
N ASP A 31 -10.44 -7.76 -3.01
CA ASP A 31 -11.03 -9.09 -3.03
C ASP A 31 -11.13 -9.68 -4.44
N GLU A 32 -10.95 -8.89 -5.48
CA GLU A 32 -10.95 -9.42 -6.83
C GLU A 32 -9.55 -9.92 -7.17
N PHE A 33 -9.43 -11.24 -7.35
CA PHE A 33 -8.14 -11.92 -7.43
C PHE A 33 -7.23 -11.36 -8.53
N PHE A 34 -7.75 -11.23 -9.75
CA PHE A 34 -6.88 -10.80 -10.85
C PHE A 34 -6.41 -9.37 -10.68
N LEU A 35 -7.25 -8.49 -10.16
CA LEU A 35 -6.85 -7.13 -9.92
C LEU A 35 -5.82 -7.06 -8.79
N ALA A 36 -5.99 -7.86 -7.74
CA ALA A 36 -5.03 -7.90 -6.64
C ALA A 36 -3.66 -8.32 -7.15
N VAL A 37 -3.60 -9.35 -7.99
CA VAL A 37 -2.34 -9.81 -8.58
C VAL A 37 -1.73 -8.70 -9.44
N GLN A 38 -2.54 -8.02 -10.23
CA GLN A 38 -2.06 -6.96 -11.10
C GLN A 38 -1.48 -5.80 -10.29
N ILE A 39 -2.17 -5.39 -9.24
CA ILE A 39 -1.69 -4.31 -8.38
C ILE A 39 -0.36 -4.72 -7.75
N GLU A 40 -0.30 -5.93 -7.22
CA GLU A 40 0.93 -6.43 -6.62
C GLU A 40 2.09 -6.40 -7.60
N GLU A 41 1.88 -6.87 -8.83
CA GLU A 41 2.93 -6.86 -9.84
C GLU A 41 3.41 -5.46 -10.16
N TRP A 42 2.49 -4.52 -10.32
CA TRP A 42 2.86 -3.14 -10.61
C TRP A 42 3.71 -2.54 -9.48
N LEU A 43 3.33 -2.82 -8.24
CA LEU A 43 4.08 -2.29 -7.10
C LEU A 43 5.46 -2.94 -6.99
N LEU A 44 5.54 -4.24 -7.17
CA LEU A 44 6.83 -4.95 -7.13
C LEU A 44 7.76 -4.48 -8.25
N ASP A 45 7.23 -4.30 -9.46
CA ASP A 45 8.03 -3.82 -10.58
C ASP A 45 8.57 -2.42 -10.32
N ALA A 46 7.88 -1.65 -9.51
CA ALA A 46 8.33 -0.30 -9.16
C ALA A 46 9.32 -0.30 -7.99
N GLY A 47 9.72 -1.46 -7.50
CA GLY A 47 10.71 -1.56 -6.42
C GLY A 47 10.13 -1.47 -5.03
N LEU A 48 8.82 -1.58 -4.89
CA LEU A 48 8.17 -1.53 -3.58
C LEU A 48 8.04 -2.93 -3.00
N ASP A 49 7.87 -2.99 -1.69
CA ASP A 49 7.67 -4.25 -0.99
C ASP A 49 6.18 -4.40 -0.70
N VAL A 50 5.57 -5.46 -1.19
CA VAL A 50 4.16 -5.75 -0.91
C VAL A 50 4.14 -6.75 0.24
N ILE A 51 3.75 -6.27 1.41
CA ILE A 51 3.87 -7.09 2.62
C ILE A 51 2.79 -8.16 2.72
N ASP A 52 1.64 -7.89 2.12
CA ASP A 52 0.55 -8.86 2.09
C ASP A 52 -0.51 -8.40 1.11
N VAL A 53 -1.31 -9.33 0.65
CA VAL A 53 -2.49 -9.07 -0.17
C VAL A 53 -3.64 -9.75 0.54
N VAL A 54 -4.58 -8.97 1.06
CA VAL A 54 -5.69 -9.49 1.85
C VAL A 54 -7.02 -9.11 1.22
N HIS A 55 -8.10 -9.74 1.65
CA HIS A 55 -9.36 -9.69 0.94
C HIS A 55 -10.52 -9.19 1.79
N THR A 56 -10.34 -9.03 3.09
CA THR A 56 -11.40 -8.59 3.99
C THR A 56 -10.96 -7.42 4.84
N ALA A 57 -11.93 -6.71 5.38
CA ALA A 57 -11.66 -5.58 6.26
C ALA A 57 -10.93 -6.02 7.53
N ASP A 58 -11.34 -7.14 8.12
CA ASP A 58 -10.72 -7.62 9.35
C ASP A 58 -9.27 -8.02 9.13
N GLU A 59 -8.98 -8.69 8.01
CA GLU A 59 -7.61 -9.03 7.67
C GLU A 59 -6.76 -7.78 7.49
N ALA A 60 -7.33 -6.78 6.81
CA ALA A 60 -6.61 -5.54 6.56
C ALA A 60 -6.19 -4.86 7.86
N VAL A 61 -7.11 -4.75 8.81
CA VAL A 61 -6.80 -4.13 10.10
C VAL A 61 -5.76 -4.95 10.85
N ALA A 62 -5.93 -6.28 10.89
CA ALA A 62 -5.01 -7.15 11.62
C ALA A 62 -3.58 -7.04 11.07
N VAL A 63 -3.43 -7.09 9.75
CA VAL A 63 -2.12 -7.01 9.12
C VAL A 63 -1.51 -5.62 9.32
N ALA A 64 -2.31 -4.56 9.16
CA ALA A 64 -1.80 -3.20 9.33
C ALA A 64 -1.28 -2.99 10.76
N VAL A 65 -1.99 -3.48 11.76
CA VAL A 65 -1.57 -3.34 13.15
C VAL A 65 -0.31 -4.15 13.43
N ALA A 66 -0.24 -5.38 12.90
CA ALA A 66 0.88 -6.28 13.16
C ALA A 66 2.13 -5.88 12.40
N GLU A 67 1.98 -5.53 11.12
CA GLU A 67 3.11 -5.35 10.22
C GLU A 67 3.49 -3.90 9.95
N ARG A 68 2.61 -2.97 10.24
CA ARG A 68 2.85 -1.53 10.11
C ARG A 68 3.41 -1.15 8.74
N PRO A 69 2.65 -1.34 7.66
CA PRO A 69 3.09 -0.87 6.33
C PRO A 69 3.18 0.64 6.29
N ASP A 70 3.82 1.17 5.26
CA ASP A 70 3.88 2.61 5.05
C ASP A 70 2.60 3.14 4.42
N LEU A 71 1.88 2.30 3.69
CA LEU A 71 0.73 2.70 2.90
C LEU A 71 -0.16 1.49 2.65
N ALA A 72 -1.47 1.70 2.58
CA ALA A 72 -2.40 0.66 2.16
C ALA A 72 -3.11 1.09 0.88
N ILE A 73 -3.26 0.16 -0.07
CA ILE A 73 -4.13 0.32 -1.22
C ILE A 73 -5.42 -0.40 -0.85
N MET A 74 -6.52 0.32 -0.77
CA MET A 74 -7.73 -0.18 -0.13
C MET A 74 -8.94 -0.13 -1.05
N ASP A 75 -9.47 -1.30 -1.39
CA ASP A 75 -10.77 -1.38 -2.03
C ASP A 75 -11.86 -1.14 -0.98
N ILE A 76 -12.96 -0.56 -1.40
CA ILE A 76 -14.08 -0.29 -0.49
C ILE A 76 -14.97 -1.52 -0.35
N ARG A 77 -15.30 -2.17 -1.50
CA ARG A 77 -16.14 -3.35 -1.45
C ARG A 77 -15.29 -4.57 -1.26
N LEU A 78 -15.42 -5.21 -0.13
CA LEU A 78 -14.61 -6.35 0.23
C LEU A 78 -15.48 -7.55 0.54
N ALA A 79 -14.87 -8.73 0.58
CA ALA A 79 -15.55 -9.98 0.89
C ALA A 79 -15.74 -10.10 2.41
N SER A 80 -16.48 -9.15 2.98
CA SER A 80 -16.71 -9.11 4.42
C SER A 80 -17.87 -8.18 4.71
N ASP A 81 -18.44 -8.26 5.91
CA ASP A 81 -19.55 -7.38 6.30
C ASP A 81 -19.09 -5.93 6.40
N ALA A 82 -17.91 -5.71 6.96
CA ALA A 82 -17.35 -4.36 7.02
C ALA A 82 -16.67 -4.04 5.71
N ASP A 83 -16.80 -2.80 5.25
CA ASP A 83 -16.19 -2.38 4.00
C ASP A 83 -14.79 -1.79 4.23
N GLY A 84 -14.14 -1.44 3.12
CA GLY A 84 -12.78 -0.91 3.18
C GLY A 84 -12.68 0.45 3.85
N ILE A 85 -13.74 1.24 3.85
CA ILE A 85 -13.73 2.51 4.56
C ILE A 85 -13.66 2.27 6.06
N THR A 86 -14.46 1.34 6.56
CA THR A 86 -14.42 0.98 7.97
C THR A 86 -13.03 0.51 8.36
N ALA A 87 -12.41 -0.33 7.52
CA ALA A 87 -11.05 -0.79 7.76
C ALA A 87 -10.05 0.37 7.74
N ALA A 88 -10.17 1.26 6.75
CA ALA A 88 -9.22 2.35 6.60
C ALA A 88 -9.27 3.32 7.77
N VAL A 89 -10.46 3.61 8.27
CA VAL A 89 -10.63 4.47 9.44
C VAL A 89 -10.03 3.81 10.68
N ALA A 90 -10.31 2.52 10.87
CA ALA A 90 -9.75 1.79 12.01
C ALA A 90 -8.22 1.74 11.94
N ILE A 91 -7.67 1.53 10.76
CA ILE A 91 -6.23 1.50 10.57
C ILE A 91 -5.62 2.86 10.92
N LEU A 92 -6.23 3.94 10.42
CA LEU A 92 -5.75 5.27 10.74
C LEU A 92 -5.77 5.53 12.25
N GLU A 93 -6.89 5.19 12.89
CA GLU A 93 -7.03 5.44 14.33
C GLU A 93 -6.05 4.65 15.17
N ARG A 94 -5.76 3.41 14.75
CA ARG A 94 -4.92 2.52 15.54
C ARG A 94 -3.44 2.63 15.22
N THR A 95 -3.08 3.07 14.03
CA THR A 95 -1.69 3.05 13.58
C THR A 95 -1.20 4.37 13.00
N GLY A 96 -2.10 5.25 12.59
CA GLY A 96 -1.72 6.45 11.85
C GLY A 96 -1.46 6.20 10.38
N ILE A 97 -1.58 4.96 9.91
CA ILE A 97 -1.32 4.64 8.51
C ILE A 97 -2.50 5.07 7.65
N ARG A 98 -2.20 5.69 6.53
CA ARG A 98 -3.18 6.21 5.60
C ARG A 98 -3.23 5.35 4.35
N CYS A 99 -4.24 5.52 3.54
CA CYS A 99 -4.46 4.68 2.38
C CYS A 99 -4.66 5.48 1.10
N ILE A 100 -4.67 4.76 -0.01
CA ILE A 100 -5.21 5.20 -1.28
C ILE A 100 -6.41 4.30 -1.51
N PHE A 101 -7.60 4.89 -1.69
CA PHE A 101 -8.77 4.09 -2.03
C PHE A 101 -8.75 3.76 -3.52
N ALA A 102 -9.10 2.52 -3.85
CA ALA A 102 -9.19 2.05 -5.23
C ALA A 102 -10.55 1.39 -5.38
N THR A 103 -11.50 2.07 -6.00
CA THR A 103 -12.88 1.63 -6.02
C THR A 103 -13.53 1.86 -7.38
N ALA A 104 -14.60 1.10 -7.67
CA ALA A 104 -15.32 1.28 -8.90
C ALA A 104 -16.15 2.56 -8.89
N PHE A 105 -16.64 2.96 -7.72
CA PHE A 105 -17.53 4.10 -7.62
C PHE A 105 -17.59 4.59 -6.19
N ALA A 106 -17.70 5.88 -6.03
CA ALA A 106 -17.94 6.48 -4.71
C ALA A 106 -18.85 7.67 -4.88
N ASP A 107 -20.06 7.58 -4.33
CA ASP A 107 -20.99 8.70 -4.31
C ASP A 107 -20.56 9.71 -3.22
N PRO A 108 -21.19 10.89 -3.16
CA PRO A 108 -20.78 11.89 -2.18
C PRO A 108 -20.78 11.42 -0.74
N ALA A 109 -21.76 10.59 -0.36
CA ALA A 109 -21.82 10.09 1.01
C ALA A 109 -20.66 9.13 1.29
N THR A 110 -20.33 8.27 0.33
CA THR A 110 -19.19 7.35 0.44
C THR A 110 -17.89 8.14 0.53
N ARG A 111 -17.75 9.19 -0.30
CA ARG A 111 -16.56 10.04 -0.26
C ARG A 111 -16.44 10.72 1.11
N GLU A 112 -17.53 11.20 1.65
CA GLU A 112 -17.49 11.84 2.96
C GLU A 112 -17.07 10.86 4.05
N ARG A 113 -17.59 9.63 4.01
CA ARG A 113 -17.17 8.61 4.95
C ARG A 113 -15.67 8.30 4.79
N GLY A 114 -15.23 8.13 3.55
CA GLY A 114 -13.83 7.76 3.26
C GLY A 114 -12.84 8.84 3.62
N ASP A 115 -13.26 10.10 3.52
CA ASP A 115 -12.35 11.21 3.86
C ASP A 115 -11.96 11.20 5.33
N LYS A 116 -12.72 10.54 6.18
CA LYS A 116 -12.35 10.39 7.60
C LYS A 116 -11.10 9.54 7.78
N ALA A 117 -10.75 8.73 6.80
CA ALA A 117 -9.51 7.95 6.82
C ALA A 117 -8.30 8.78 6.33
N GLN A 118 -8.52 10.02 5.91
CA GLN A 118 -7.50 10.93 5.40
C GLN A 118 -6.72 10.29 4.26
N PRO A 119 -7.41 9.74 3.23
CA PRO A 119 -6.70 9.05 2.16
C PRO A 119 -5.81 10.02 1.40
N PHE A 120 -4.72 9.49 0.84
CA PHE A 120 -3.86 10.30 -0.02
C PHE A 120 -4.51 10.55 -1.37
N ALA A 121 -5.33 9.62 -1.84
CA ALA A 121 -5.95 9.73 -3.16
C ALA A 121 -7.12 8.76 -3.28
N TRP A 122 -7.94 9.01 -4.28
CA TRP A 122 -9.02 8.13 -4.71
C TRP A 122 -8.73 7.72 -6.14
N LEU A 123 -8.55 6.43 -6.37
CA LEU A 123 -8.41 5.88 -7.71
C LEU A 123 -9.69 5.18 -8.10
N TYR A 124 -10.17 5.43 -9.31
CA TYR A 124 -11.39 4.80 -9.80
C TYR A 124 -11.06 3.72 -10.81
N LYS A 125 -11.66 2.56 -10.62
CA LYS A 125 -11.46 1.41 -11.50
C LYS A 125 -12.20 1.63 -12.81
N PRO A 126 -11.63 1.22 -13.94
CA PRO A 126 -10.31 0.65 -14.08
C PRO A 126 -9.24 1.75 -14.11
N PHE A 127 -8.08 1.48 -13.55
CA PHE A 127 -6.98 2.44 -13.58
C PHE A 127 -5.73 1.78 -14.16
N THR A 128 -4.81 2.60 -14.62
CA THR A 128 -3.57 2.12 -15.23
C THR A 128 -2.48 2.00 -14.17
N ALA A 129 -1.41 1.29 -14.54
CA ALA A 129 -0.22 1.24 -13.68
C ALA A 129 0.29 2.65 -13.40
N ALA A 130 0.31 3.50 -14.43
CA ALA A 130 0.80 4.87 -14.27
C ALA A 130 -0.03 5.66 -13.26
N ALA A 131 -1.36 5.48 -13.28
CA ALA A 131 -2.23 6.18 -12.34
C ALA A 131 -1.97 5.70 -10.90
N LEU A 132 -1.86 4.38 -10.72
CA LEU A 132 -1.58 3.82 -9.40
C LEU A 132 -0.23 4.30 -8.89
N LEU A 133 0.82 4.16 -9.70
CA LEU A 133 2.17 4.50 -9.27
C LEU A 133 2.34 5.99 -9.05
N GLY A 134 1.62 6.80 -9.83
CA GLY A 134 1.61 8.25 -9.60
C GLY A 134 1.02 8.61 -8.24
N ALA A 135 -0.10 7.98 -7.88
CA ALA A 135 -0.72 8.21 -6.58
C ALA A 135 0.18 7.73 -5.44
N VAL A 136 0.82 6.58 -5.62
CA VAL A 136 1.75 6.03 -4.63
C VAL A 136 2.94 6.96 -4.43
N LYS A 137 3.49 7.46 -5.52
CA LYS A 137 4.63 8.38 -5.45
C LYS A 137 4.25 9.66 -4.72
N THR A 138 3.07 10.19 -4.99
CA THR A 138 2.59 11.39 -4.30
C THR A 138 2.42 11.11 -2.81
N ALA A 139 1.88 9.95 -2.47
CA ALA A 139 1.69 9.57 -1.06
C ALA A 139 3.02 9.50 -0.32
N PHE A 140 4.01 8.85 -0.91
CA PHE A 140 5.33 8.75 -0.27
C PHE A 140 6.02 10.10 -0.18
N GLY A 141 5.82 10.96 -1.18
CA GLY A 141 6.33 12.32 -1.09
C GLY A 141 5.74 13.08 0.09
N ALA A 142 4.46 12.87 0.37
CA ALA A 142 3.82 13.49 1.53
C ALA A 142 4.36 12.92 2.84
N LEU A 143 4.64 11.61 2.88
CA LEU A 143 5.18 10.98 4.07
C LEU A 143 6.61 11.42 4.38
N ASP A 144 7.34 11.82 3.36
CA ASP A 144 8.74 12.20 3.51
C ASP A 144 8.92 13.66 3.92
N ARG A 145 7.82 14.42 4.05
CA ARG A 145 7.92 15.84 4.46
C ARG A 145 7.94 16.05 5.98
#